data_d48719a4d1682b5929a0799e3421c722
#
_entry.id   d48719a4d1682b5929a0799e3421c722
#
_cell.length_a   1.000
_cell.length_b   1.000
_cell.length_c   1.000
_cell.angle_alpha   90.00
_cell.angle_beta   90.00
_cell.angle_gamma   90.00
#
_symmetry.space_group_name_H-M   'P 1'
#
loop_
_entity.id
_entity.type
_entity.pdbx_description
1 polymer ?
#
loop_
_entity_poly.entity_id
_entity_poly.type
_entity_poly.pdbx_seq_one_letter_code
_entity_poly.pdbx_strand_id
1 'polypeptide(L)'
;MSVLEKTIVALKGVNKWYGSNHVVKDLDLEVAEGEFLTLLGPSGCGKTTTLRMIAGFEDATSGRIEVQGEGVDEKEPYQRDVNTVFQSYSLFPHLNVFDNIAYGPRIKKIPKEQIEHDVEEMLRLVQMTGYEKRKPDALSGGQKQRIAIARALINNPRVLLLDEPLGALDLKLRKQMQIELKRLQKKLGITFIYVTHDQEEAMSMSDRIAVMKDGIILQIDKPSEIYDRPNCRFVADFIGESNIMGGTITKIEGDLLTVSTPDGEVQTKGTAFVLGEDIDISVRTEYLQCNSEPEGSFNIKARIRDFTNMGTVIKTSVITESGKELRISAFEQDESLQEGQEIYLSWKPEKSVPIHREQKEADA
;
A
#
# COMPACT_ATOMS: atom_id res chain seq x y z
N MET A 1 -17.52 -21.99 -4.86
CA MET A 1 -18.08 -21.62 -3.56
C MET A 1 -17.00 -20.83 -2.86
N SER A 2 -17.14 -19.49 -2.76
CA SER A 2 -16.25 -18.68 -1.95
C SER A 2 -16.46 -19.08 -0.50
N VAL A 3 -15.42 -19.64 0.13
CA VAL A 3 -15.37 -19.71 1.59
C VAL A 3 -15.53 -18.27 2.06
N LEU A 4 -16.60 -17.98 2.79
CA LEU A 4 -16.76 -16.67 3.46
C LEU A 4 -15.55 -16.56 4.38
N GLU A 5 -14.59 -15.73 3.98
CA GLU A 5 -13.41 -15.46 4.79
C GLU A 5 -13.90 -14.81 6.09
N LYS A 6 -13.53 -15.42 7.22
CA LYS A 6 -13.97 -14.95 8.55
C LYS A 6 -13.32 -13.61 8.85
N THR A 7 -14.15 -12.57 9.04
CA THR A 7 -13.67 -11.25 9.44
C THR A 7 -13.09 -11.31 10.87
N ILE A 8 -11.85 -10.85 11.03
CA ILE A 8 -11.15 -10.81 12.31
C ILE A 8 -11.14 -9.40 12.92
N VAL A 9 -11.06 -8.36 12.07
CA VAL A 9 -11.18 -6.96 12.48
C VAL A 9 -12.21 -6.28 11.60
N ALA A 10 -13.14 -5.53 12.20
CA ALA A 10 -14.09 -4.70 11.47
C ALA A 10 -14.15 -3.30 12.10
N LEU A 11 -14.07 -2.29 11.23
CA LEU A 11 -14.37 -0.91 11.54
C LEU A 11 -15.67 -0.56 10.83
N LYS A 12 -16.63 0.04 11.54
CA LYS A 12 -17.97 0.35 11.03
C LYS A 12 -18.29 1.82 11.29
N GLY A 13 -18.28 2.64 10.25
CA GLY A 13 -18.54 4.07 10.30
C GLY A 13 -17.62 4.81 11.29
N VAL A 14 -16.34 4.43 11.36
CA VAL A 14 -15.41 4.95 12.37
C VAL A 14 -14.97 6.35 12.02
N ASN A 15 -15.12 7.27 12.97
CA ASN A 15 -14.70 8.65 12.86
C ASN A 15 -13.71 9.02 13.97
N LYS A 16 -12.71 9.86 13.64
CA LYS A 16 -11.77 10.44 14.61
C LYS A 16 -11.58 11.92 14.38
N TRP A 17 -11.86 12.68 15.43
CA TRP A 17 -11.62 14.12 15.48
C TRP A 17 -10.58 14.47 16.52
N TYR A 18 -9.68 15.40 16.19
CA TYR A 18 -8.80 16.09 17.14
C TYR A 18 -9.15 17.58 17.13
N GLY A 19 -9.93 18.00 18.11
CA GLY A 19 -10.53 19.34 18.09
C GLY A 19 -11.44 19.51 16.86
N SER A 20 -11.12 20.45 15.99
CA SER A 20 -11.85 20.67 14.72
C SER A 20 -11.31 19.86 13.53
N ASN A 21 -10.19 19.14 13.71
CA ASN A 21 -9.58 18.37 12.62
C ASN A 21 -10.17 16.97 12.51
N HIS A 22 -10.87 16.66 11.40
CA HIS A 22 -11.45 15.37 11.08
C HIS A 22 -10.42 14.47 10.38
N VAL A 23 -9.73 13.64 11.14
CA VAL A 23 -8.57 12.85 10.67
C VAL A 23 -8.97 11.51 10.06
N VAL A 24 -10.00 10.84 10.59
CA VAL A 24 -10.58 9.62 10.02
C VAL A 24 -12.08 9.84 9.85
N LYS A 25 -12.58 9.58 8.65
CA LYS A 25 -13.91 10.00 8.21
C LYS A 25 -14.72 8.81 7.76
N ASP A 26 -15.74 8.46 8.53
CA ASP A 26 -16.73 7.42 8.22
C ASP A 26 -16.09 6.15 7.64
N LEU A 27 -15.07 5.63 8.35
CA LEU A 27 -14.21 4.58 7.86
C LEU A 27 -14.87 3.21 8.06
N ASP A 28 -15.15 2.53 6.95
CA ASP A 28 -15.52 1.13 6.90
C ASP A 28 -14.35 0.27 6.44
N LEU A 29 -14.01 -0.76 7.20
CA LEU A 29 -12.91 -1.67 6.87
C LEU A 29 -13.17 -3.05 7.46
N GLU A 30 -13.07 -4.08 6.64
CA GLU A 30 -13.08 -5.48 7.07
C GLU A 30 -11.76 -6.15 6.72
N VAL A 31 -11.18 -6.85 7.69
CA VAL A 31 -9.92 -7.60 7.56
C VAL A 31 -10.20 -9.07 7.81
N ALA A 32 -9.80 -9.93 6.89
CA ALA A 32 -10.00 -11.37 6.99
C ALA A 32 -8.98 -12.03 7.94
N GLU A 33 -9.36 -13.17 8.55
CA GLU A 33 -8.45 -13.96 9.38
C GLU A 33 -7.28 -14.51 8.54
N GLY A 34 -6.04 -14.28 8.99
CA GLY A 34 -4.83 -14.70 8.27
C GLY A 34 -4.42 -13.80 7.10
N GLU A 35 -5.11 -12.67 6.89
CA GLU A 35 -4.80 -11.71 5.84
C GLU A 35 -3.59 -10.84 6.19
N PHE A 36 -2.82 -10.46 5.19
CA PHE A 36 -1.86 -9.36 5.25
C PHE A 36 -2.48 -8.13 4.57
N LEU A 37 -3.11 -7.25 5.36
CA LEU A 37 -3.68 -6.00 4.87
C LEU A 37 -2.70 -4.85 5.07
N THR A 38 -2.49 -4.03 4.04
CA THR A 38 -1.71 -2.79 4.16
C THR A 38 -2.60 -1.55 4.04
N LEU A 39 -2.46 -0.63 5.01
CA LEU A 39 -2.97 0.74 4.90
C LEU A 39 -1.88 1.59 4.26
N LEU A 40 -2.10 2.04 3.04
CA LEU A 40 -1.15 2.80 2.24
C LEU A 40 -1.68 4.21 1.95
N GLY A 41 -0.84 5.22 1.97
CA GLY A 41 -1.23 6.59 1.63
C GLY A 41 -0.21 7.63 2.07
N PRO A 42 -0.38 8.90 1.71
CA PRO A 42 0.52 9.98 2.09
C PRO A 42 0.54 10.21 3.61
N SER A 43 1.55 10.95 4.07
CA SER A 43 1.64 11.34 5.48
C SER A 43 0.42 12.15 5.91
N GLY A 44 -0.10 11.87 7.11
CA GLY A 44 -1.24 12.60 7.67
C GLY A 44 -2.62 12.13 7.19
N CYS A 45 -2.76 11.12 6.32
CA CYS A 45 -4.06 10.65 5.82
C CYS A 45 -4.85 9.76 6.80
N GLY A 46 -4.37 9.55 8.05
CA GLY A 46 -5.11 8.82 9.08
C GLY A 46 -4.68 7.37 9.34
N LYS A 47 -3.70 6.80 8.63
CA LYS A 47 -3.25 5.39 8.78
C LYS A 47 -2.85 5.00 10.21
N THR A 48 -1.87 5.70 10.77
CA THR A 48 -1.39 5.46 12.15
C THR A 48 -2.49 5.69 13.17
N THR A 49 -3.37 6.68 12.96
CA THR A 49 -4.53 6.93 13.81
C THR A 49 -5.50 5.75 13.78
N THR A 50 -5.80 5.23 12.59
CA THR A 50 -6.65 4.03 12.42
C THR A 50 -6.03 2.83 13.13
N LEU A 51 -4.74 2.59 12.94
CA LEU A 51 -4.04 1.49 13.61
C LEU A 51 -4.06 1.64 15.13
N ARG A 52 -3.86 2.86 15.66
CA ARG A 52 -3.92 3.16 17.09
C ARG A 52 -5.32 2.97 17.68
N MET A 53 -6.38 3.29 16.93
CA MET A 53 -7.75 3.02 17.36
C MET A 53 -8.03 1.52 17.46
N ILE A 54 -7.55 0.70 16.53
CA ILE A 54 -7.66 -0.77 16.62
C ILE A 54 -6.90 -1.28 17.86
N ALA A 55 -5.71 -0.74 18.12
CA ALA A 55 -4.87 -1.11 19.26
C ALA A 55 -5.41 -0.66 20.61
N GLY A 56 -6.31 0.33 20.66
CA GLY A 56 -6.83 0.94 21.88
C GLY A 56 -5.93 2.04 22.47
N PHE A 57 -4.95 2.53 21.71
CA PHE A 57 -4.14 3.69 22.14
C PHE A 57 -4.81 5.04 21.82
N GLU A 58 -5.87 5.00 21.02
CA GLU A 58 -6.71 6.14 20.66
C GLU A 58 -8.16 5.68 20.65
N ASP A 59 -9.07 6.50 21.16
CA ASP A 59 -10.50 6.22 21.09
C ASP A 59 -11.07 6.76 19.79
N ALA A 60 -11.99 6.02 19.15
CA ALA A 60 -12.81 6.55 18.10
C ALA A 60 -13.75 7.64 18.65
N THR A 61 -14.00 8.70 17.87
CA THR A 61 -14.98 9.73 18.25
C THR A 61 -16.41 9.22 18.07
N SER A 62 -16.62 8.39 17.04
CA SER A 62 -17.89 7.67 16.76
C SER A 62 -17.62 6.46 15.88
N GLY A 63 -18.64 5.63 15.68
CA GLY A 63 -18.53 4.36 14.99
C GLY A 63 -18.19 3.22 15.93
N ARG A 64 -17.82 2.06 15.38
CA ARG A 64 -17.56 0.84 16.18
C ARG A 64 -16.37 0.08 15.64
N ILE A 65 -15.53 -0.43 16.53
CA ILE A 65 -14.40 -1.31 16.22
C ILE A 65 -14.67 -2.69 16.84
N GLU A 66 -14.57 -3.72 16.02
CA GLU A 66 -14.72 -5.11 16.44
C GLU A 66 -13.44 -5.89 16.17
N VAL A 67 -13.04 -6.72 17.15
CA VAL A 67 -11.96 -7.70 17.02
C VAL A 67 -12.55 -9.07 17.36
N GLN A 68 -12.40 -10.05 16.47
CA GLN A 68 -13.03 -11.39 16.59
C GLN A 68 -14.57 -11.35 16.75
N GLY A 69 -15.22 -10.33 16.17
CA GLY A 69 -16.66 -10.13 16.28
C GLY A 69 -17.13 -9.51 17.60
N GLU A 70 -16.22 -9.17 18.50
CA GLU A 70 -16.53 -8.47 19.75
C GLU A 70 -16.17 -6.99 19.65
N GLY A 71 -17.04 -6.09 20.10
CA GLY A 71 -16.75 -4.68 20.24
C GLY A 71 -15.61 -4.44 21.23
N VAL A 72 -14.62 -3.62 20.84
CA VAL A 72 -13.45 -3.35 21.68
C VAL A 72 -13.35 -1.89 22.12
N ASP A 73 -14.36 -1.07 21.87
CA ASP A 73 -14.35 0.36 22.13
C ASP A 73 -14.13 0.67 23.63
N GLU A 74 -14.69 -0.15 24.53
CA GLU A 74 -14.55 0.00 25.99
C GLU A 74 -13.39 -0.83 26.58
N LYS A 75 -12.64 -1.59 25.72
CA LYS A 75 -11.51 -2.44 26.18
C LYS A 75 -10.21 -1.66 26.20
N GLU A 76 -9.50 -1.71 27.30
CA GLU A 76 -8.13 -1.22 27.40
C GLU A 76 -7.18 -1.96 26.44
N PRO A 77 -6.05 -1.35 26.00
CA PRO A 77 -5.13 -1.96 25.03
C PRO A 77 -4.68 -3.39 25.41
N TYR A 78 -4.41 -3.63 26.69
CA TYR A 78 -3.95 -4.95 27.17
C TYR A 78 -5.04 -6.02 27.21
N GLN A 79 -6.30 -5.64 27.04
CA GLN A 79 -7.46 -6.55 26.99
C GLN A 79 -7.84 -6.94 25.56
N ARG A 80 -7.27 -6.25 24.55
CA ARG A 80 -7.52 -6.54 23.15
C ARG A 80 -6.56 -7.64 22.66
N ASP A 81 -7.07 -8.59 21.88
CA ASP A 81 -6.26 -9.69 21.34
C ASP A 81 -5.46 -9.23 20.10
N VAL A 82 -4.79 -8.10 20.26
CA VAL A 82 -3.92 -7.49 19.25
C VAL A 82 -2.59 -7.10 19.90
N ASN A 83 -1.50 -7.14 19.14
CA ASN A 83 -0.21 -6.60 19.56
C ASN A 83 0.34 -5.62 18.53
N THR A 84 1.09 -4.62 18.98
CA THR A 84 1.61 -3.56 18.12
C THR A 84 3.13 -3.55 18.11
N VAL A 85 3.72 -3.43 16.92
CA VAL A 85 5.11 -3.09 16.71
C VAL A 85 5.16 -1.63 16.22
N PHE A 86 5.77 -0.76 17.01
CA PHE A 86 5.89 0.67 16.72
C PHE A 86 7.06 0.97 15.78
N GLN A 87 7.01 2.09 15.09
CA GLN A 87 8.06 2.59 14.18
C GLN A 87 9.44 2.68 14.84
N SER A 88 9.50 3.07 16.12
CA SER A 88 10.74 3.13 16.92
C SER A 88 11.15 1.79 17.53
N TYR A 89 10.44 0.70 17.21
CA TYR A 89 10.55 -0.65 17.82
C TYR A 89 10.26 -0.69 19.31
N SER A 90 10.36 0.40 20.03
CA SER A 90 10.06 0.61 21.46
C SER A 90 10.59 -0.51 22.37
N LEU A 91 11.81 -1.00 22.10
CA LEU A 91 12.47 -1.96 22.97
C LEU A 91 12.86 -1.30 24.29
N PHE A 92 12.73 -2.05 25.39
CA PHE A 92 13.14 -1.57 26.71
C PHE A 92 14.66 -1.49 26.79
N PRO A 93 15.28 -0.29 26.86
CA PRO A 93 16.72 -0.15 26.73
C PRO A 93 17.52 -0.73 27.90
N HIS A 94 16.90 -0.81 29.07
CA HIS A 94 17.49 -1.36 30.30
C HIS A 94 17.46 -2.90 30.34
N LEU A 95 16.61 -3.55 29.54
CA LEU A 95 16.48 -5.00 29.43
C LEU A 95 17.34 -5.56 28.30
N ASN A 96 17.83 -6.79 28.46
CA ASN A 96 18.47 -7.53 27.37
C ASN A 96 17.41 -8.08 26.38
N VAL A 97 17.84 -8.76 25.32
CA VAL A 97 16.95 -9.36 24.33
C VAL A 97 15.99 -10.37 24.92
N PHE A 98 16.49 -11.30 25.75
CA PHE A 98 15.66 -12.29 26.42
C PHE A 98 14.56 -11.62 27.26
N ASP A 99 14.95 -10.67 28.10
CA ASP A 99 14.02 -9.98 29.00
C ASP A 99 13.01 -9.09 28.26
N ASN A 100 13.38 -8.52 27.11
CA ASN A 100 12.45 -7.82 26.24
C ASN A 100 11.35 -8.75 25.72
N ILE A 101 11.71 -9.95 25.23
CA ILE A 101 10.76 -10.91 24.69
C ILE A 101 9.92 -11.50 25.83
N ALA A 102 10.56 -11.88 26.94
CA ALA A 102 9.91 -12.49 28.11
C ALA A 102 8.97 -11.54 28.88
N TYR A 103 8.96 -10.23 28.54
CA TYR A 103 8.25 -9.23 29.35
C TYR A 103 6.76 -9.49 29.47
N GLY A 104 6.06 -9.74 28.34
CA GLY A 104 4.63 -10.03 28.35
C GLY A 104 4.27 -11.31 29.13
N PRO A 105 4.89 -12.46 28.83
CA PRO A 105 4.69 -13.71 29.59
C PRO A 105 4.93 -13.58 31.09
N ARG A 106 5.93 -12.78 31.51
CA ARG A 106 6.17 -12.53 32.96
C ARG A 106 5.03 -11.79 33.62
N ILE A 107 4.46 -10.76 32.95
CA ILE A 107 3.29 -10.04 33.47
C ILE A 107 2.09 -11.00 33.60
N LYS A 108 1.92 -11.90 32.64
CA LYS A 108 0.88 -12.95 32.67
C LYS A 108 1.18 -14.07 33.67
N LYS A 109 2.32 -13.99 34.43
CA LYS A 109 2.76 -14.97 35.44
C LYS A 109 2.90 -16.39 34.88
N ILE A 110 3.31 -16.52 33.62
CA ILE A 110 3.63 -17.81 33.02
C ILE A 110 4.84 -18.44 33.74
N PRO A 111 4.87 -19.78 33.98
CA PRO A 111 6.00 -20.45 34.62
C PRO A 111 7.33 -20.16 33.90
N LYS A 112 8.40 -20.02 34.69
CA LYS A 112 9.73 -19.64 34.19
C LYS A 112 10.25 -20.60 33.13
N GLU A 113 10.10 -21.91 33.33
CA GLU A 113 10.54 -22.94 32.37
C GLU A 113 9.83 -22.81 31.01
N GLN A 114 8.53 -22.50 31.02
CA GLN A 114 7.76 -22.24 29.80
C GLN A 114 8.24 -20.96 29.11
N ILE A 115 8.52 -19.89 29.85
CA ILE A 115 9.05 -18.64 29.29
C ILE A 115 10.40 -18.88 28.63
N GLU A 116 11.29 -19.64 29.26
CA GLU A 116 12.61 -19.95 28.68
C GLU A 116 12.48 -20.71 27.37
N HIS A 117 11.61 -21.70 27.30
CA HIS A 117 11.29 -22.45 26.09
C HIS A 117 10.69 -21.55 24.98
N ASP A 118 9.64 -20.79 25.31
CA ASP A 118 8.95 -19.95 24.34
C ASP A 118 9.86 -18.84 23.78
N VAL A 119 10.71 -18.22 24.62
CA VAL A 119 11.67 -17.22 24.15
C VAL A 119 12.71 -17.85 23.22
N GLU A 120 13.20 -19.06 23.53
CA GLU A 120 14.13 -19.76 22.64
C GLU A 120 13.49 -20.07 21.28
N GLU A 121 12.22 -20.51 21.26
CA GLU A 121 11.48 -20.72 20.03
C GLU A 121 11.29 -19.41 19.23
N MET A 122 10.92 -18.31 19.90
CA MET A 122 10.79 -17.01 19.25
C MET A 122 12.12 -16.53 18.66
N LEU A 123 13.23 -16.66 19.39
CA LEU A 123 14.56 -16.29 18.87
C LEU A 123 14.96 -17.13 17.67
N ARG A 124 14.64 -18.42 17.66
CA ARG A 124 14.86 -19.30 16.50
C ARG A 124 13.98 -18.87 15.32
N LEU A 125 12.72 -18.52 15.58
CA LEU A 125 11.77 -18.09 14.57
C LEU A 125 12.22 -16.82 13.84
N VAL A 126 12.76 -15.83 14.59
CA VAL A 126 13.24 -14.55 14.04
C VAL A 126 14.75 -14.57 13.72
N GLN A 127 15.41 -15.73 13.76
CA GLN A 127 16.82 -15.94 13.44
C GLN A 127 17.77 -15.10 14.32
N MET A 128 17.50 -15.02 15.61
CA MET A 128 18.26 -14.24 16.59
C MET A 128 18.83 -15.09 17.73
N THR A 129 18.97 -16.40 17.52
CA THR A 129 19.63 -17.31 18.49
C THR A 129 21.04 -16.84 18.79
N GLY A 130 21.44 -16.86 20.08
CA GLY A 130 22.75 -16.38 20.55
C GLY A 130 22.82 -14.88 20.87
N TYR A 131 21.68 -14.17 20.76
CA TYR A 131 21.59 -12.74 21.08
C TYR A 131 20.92 -12.47 22.45
N GLU A 132 20.55 -13.49 23.19
CA GLU A 132 19.71 -13.43 24.42
C GLU A 132 20.21 -12.40 25.43
N LYS A 133 21.53 -12.34 25.64
CA LYS A 133 22.18 -11.48 26.64
C LYS A 133 22.52 -10.07 26.15
N ARG A 134 22.37 -9.79 24.83
CA ARG A 134 22.68 -8.48 24.28
C ARG A 134 21.62 -7.44 24.68
N LYS A 135 22.05 -6.19 24.83
CA LYS A 135 21.15 -5.06 25.03
C LYS A 135 20.74 -4.44 23.67
N PRO A 136 19.62 -3.73 23.61
CA PRO A 136 19.16 -3.07 22.37
C PRO A 136 20.22 -2.19 21.70
N ASP A 137 21.05 -1.49 22.46
CA ASP A 137 22.07 -0.58 21.93
C ASP A 137 23.16 -1.31 21.11
N ALA A 138 23.37 -2.62 21.39
CA ALA A 138 24.30 -3.46 20.66
C ALA A 138 23.71 -4.15 19.43
N LEU A 139 22.48 -3.75 19.00
CA LEU A 139 21.75 -4.34 17.89
C LEU A 139 21.64 -3.36 16.71
N SER A 140 21.74 -3.89 15.48
CA SER A 140 21.40 -3.15 14.28
C SER A 140 19.87 -2.86 14.21
N GLY A 141 19.45 -1.93 13.35
CA GLY A 141 18.03 -1.61 13.15
C GLY A 141 17.17 -2.85 12.83
N GLY A 142 17.58 -3.67 11.87
CA GLY A 142 16.87 -4.91 11.53
C GLY A 142 16.87 -5.94 12.66
N GLN A 143 17.91 -6.02 13.48
CA GLN A 143 17.94 -6.88 14.67
C GLN A 143 16.95 -6.38 15.73
N LYS A 144 16.89 -5.06 15.98
CA LYS A 144 15.90 -4.45 16.89
C LYS A 144 14.48 -4.76 16.43
N GLN A 145 14.21 -4.64 15.14
CA GLN A 145 12.92 -4.97 14.56
C GLN A 145 12.53 -6.43 14.79
N ARG A 146 13.43 -7.38 14.49
CA ARG A 146 13.17 -8.81 14.73
C ARG A 146 12.85 -9.10 16.19
N ILE A 147 13.55 -8.48 17.13
CA ILE A 147 13.26 -8.62 18.56
C ILE A 147 11.91 -8.00 18.94
N ALA A 148 11.55 -6.84 18.37
CA ALA A 148 10.24 -6.23 18.60
C ALA A 148 9.09 -7.12 18.09
N ILE A 149 9.27 -7.75 16.92
CA ILE A 149 8.33 -8.73 16.38
C ILE A 149 8.24 -9.96 17.27
N ALA A 150 9.36 -10.53 17.72
CA ALA A 150 9.38 -11.66 18.63
C ALA A 150 8.66 -11.36 19.95
N ARG A 151 8.89 -10.16 20.52
CA ARG A 151 8.19 -9.67 21.72
C ARG A 151 6.68 -9.55 21.53
N ALA A 152 6.25 -9.15 20.33
CA ALA A 152 4.82 -9.07 20.03
C ALA A 152 4.22 -10.46 19.84
N LEU A 153 4.90 -11.35 19.13
CA LEU A 153 4.43 -12.69 18.77
C LEU A 153 4.35 -13.66 19.94
N ILE A 154 5.24 -13.56 20.94
CA ILE A 154 5.26 -14.48 22.08
C ILE A 154 3.95 -14.48 22.88
N ASN A 155 3.17 -13.42 22.72
CA ASN A 155 1.85 -13.32 23.36
C ASN A 155 0.74 -14.05 22.60
N ASN A 156 1.06 -14.69 21.46
CA ASN A 156 0.12 -15.37 20.55
C ASN A 156 -1.07 -14.50 20.12
N PRO A 157 -0.84 -13.27 19.63
CA PRO A 157 -1.94 -12.39 19.23
C PRO A 157 -2.66 -12.93 18.00
N ARG A 158 -3.96 -12.67 17.88
CA ARG A 158 -4.72 -12.96 16.66
C ARG A 158 -4.40 -11.97 15.55
N VAL A 159 -4.08 -10.73 15.91
CA VAL A 159 -3.75 -9.65 14.97
C VAL A 159 -2.45 -8.98 15.39
N LEU A 160 -1.53 -8.83 14.45
CA LEU A 160 -0.31 -8.06 14.62
C LEU A 160 -0.43 -6.73 13.86
N LEU A 161 -0.32 -5.64 14.57
CA LEU A 161 -0.36 -4.28 14.06
C LEU A 161 1.07 -3.77 13.89
N LEU A 162 1.41 -3.26 12.71
CA LEU A 162 2.77 -2.86 12.34
C LEU A 162 2.74 -1.41 11.83
N ASP A 163 3.28 -0.47 12.61
CA ASP A 163 3.31 0.96 12.29
C ASP A 163 4.66 1.35 11.69
N GLU A 164 4.76 1.44 10.38
CA GLU A 164 5.97 1.77 9.58
C GLU A 164 7.25 1.03 10.05
N PRO A 165 7.21 -0.30 10.26
CA PRO A 165 8.31 -0.99 10.94
C PRO A 165 9.61 -1.04 10.14
N LEU A 166 9.58 -0.81 8.81
CA LEU A 166 10.74 -0.85 7.93
C LEU A 166 11.34 0.53 7.62
N GLY A 167 10.68 1.61 8.03
CA GLY A 167 11.04 2.97 7.64
C GLY A 167 12.47 3.42 8.03
N ALA A 168 13.03 2.88 9.13
CA ALA A 168 14.36 3.22 9.62
C ALA A 168 15.50 2.35 9.04
N LEU A 169 15.21 1.43 8.11
CA LEU A 169 16.19 0.51 7.54
C LEU A 169 16.75 1.02 6.21
N ASP A 170 18.01 0.68 5.92
CA ASP A 170 18.59 0.85 4.59
C ASP A 170 17.87 -0.02 3.54
N LEU A 171 18.00 0.34 2.26
CA LEU A 171 17.25 -0.30 1.17
C LEU A 171 17.47 -1.83 1.08
N LYS A 172 18.72 -2.29 1.23
CA LYS A 172 19.07 -3.71 1.13
C LYS A 172 18.43 -4.52 2.26
N LEU A 173 18.56 -4.02 3.48
CA LEU A 173 18.01 -4.66 4.68
C LEU A 173 16.46 -4.60 4.65
N ARG A 174 15.88 -3.50 4.18
CA ARG A 174 14.44 -3.34 4.01
C ARG A 174 13.87 -4.43 3.09
N LYS A 175 14.44 -4.62 1.88
CA LYS A 175 14.02 -5.68 0.94
C LYS A 175 14.12 -7.08 1.54
N GLN A 176 15.18 -7.35 2.28
CA GLN A 176 15.32 -8.62 2.98
C GLN A 176 14.22 -8.81 4.03
N MET A 177 13.95 -7.78 4.83
CA MET A 177 12.94 -7.84 5.89
C MET A 177 11.51 -7.95 5.35
N GLN A 178 11.19 -7.36 4.20
CA GLN A 178 9.90 -7.56 3.52
C GLN A 178 9.65 -9.05 3.24
N ILE A 179 10.63 -9.72 2.64
CA ILE A 179 10.52 -11.16 2.32
C ILE A 179 10.35 -11.99 3.59
N GLU A 180 11.11 -11.68 4.64
CA GLU A 180 11.05 -12.39 5.92
C GLU A 180 9.70 -12.18 6.62
N LEU A 181 9.17 -10.94 6.67
CA LEU A 181 7.88 -10.64 7.26
C LEU A 181 6.74 -11.38 6.56
N LYS A 182 6.71 -11.39 5.22
CA LYS A 182 5.70 -12.13 4.47
C LYS A 182 5.80 -13.64 4.72
N ARG A 183 7.01 -14.21 4.76
CA ARG A 183 7.22 -15.62 5.10
C ARG A 183 6.76 -15.95 6.52
N LEU A 184 7.08 -15.08 7.46
CA LEU A 184 6.70 -15.23 8.87
C LEU A 184 5.18 -15.23 9.02
N GLN A 185 4.50 -14.26 8.42
CA GLN A 185 3.04 -14.15 8.43
C GLN A 185 2.39 -15.44 7.86
N LYS A 186 2.84 -15.89 6.68
CA LYS A 186 2.33 -17.14 6.08
C LYS A 186 2.59 -18.38 6.94
N LYS A 187 3.75 -18.47 7.57
CA LYS A 187 4.11 -19.60 8.44
C LYS A 187 3.25 -19.68 9.69
N LEU A 188 2.92 -18.52 10.27
CA LEU A 188 2.13 -18.42 11.50
C LEU A 188 0.62 -18.42 11.24
N GLY A 189 0.17 -18.02 10.04
CA GLY A 189 -1.26 -17.91 9.70
C GLY A 189 -2.00 -16.82 10.47
N ILE A 190 -1.29 -15.85 11.08
CA ILE A 190 -1.88 -14.74 11.83
C ILE A 190 -2.18 -13.56 10.92
N THR A 191 -3.12 -12.71 11.33
CA THR A 191 -3.51 -11.51 10.58
C THR A 191 -2.51 -10.38 10.83
N PHE A 192 -2.05 -9.73 9.76
CA PHE A 192 -1.21 -8.53 9.83
C PHE A 192 -1.98 -7.32 9.31
N ILE A 193 -1.97 -6.22 10.07
CA ILE A 193 -2.36 -4.89 9.58
C ILE A 193 -1.11 -4.02 9.58
N TYR A 194 -0.69 -3.65 8.40
CA TYR A 194 0.58 -2.98 8.14
C TYR A 194 0.35 -1.55 7.66
N VAL A 195 1.02 -0.59 8.27
CA VAL A 195 0.99 0.82 7.87
C VAL A 195 2.30 1.17 7.18
N THR A 196 2.22 1.76 6.01
CA THR A 196 3.38 2.30 5.29
C THR A 196 2.97 3.46 4.37
N HIS A 197 3.94 4.23 3.95
CA HIS A 197 3.86 5.16 2.82
C HIS A 197 4.66 4.68 1.59
N ASP A 198 5.35 3.53 1.72
CA ASP A 198 6.16 2.93 0.65
C ASP A 198 5.29 1.98 -0.19
N GLN A 199 5.17 2.31 -1.48
CA GLN A 199 4.36 1.53 -2.43
C GLN A 199 4.99 0.16 -2.72
N GLU A 200 6.33 0.06 -2.77
CA GLU A 200 7.04 -1.20 -3.02
C GLU A 200 6.77 -2.21 -1.89
N GLU A 201 6.73 -1.74 -0.64
CA GLU A 201 6.35 -2.56 0.51
C GLU A 201 4.92 -3.08 0.38
N ALA A 202 3.96 -2.18 0.11
CA ALA A 202 2.56 -2.54 -0.01
C ALA A 202 2.33 -3.54 -1.16
N MET A 203 2.90 -3.27 -2.34
CA MET A 203 2.74 -4.12 -3.53
C MET A 203 3.37 -5.51 -3.35
N SER A 204 4.51 -5.62 -2.65
CA SER A 204 5.25 -6.88 -2.52
C SER A 204 4.74 -7.81 -1.43
N MET A 205 4.17 -7.26 -0.36
CA MET A 205 3.82 -8.05 0.83
C MET A 205 2.33 -8.32 1.02
N SER A 206 1.45 -7.45 0.52
CA SER A 206 0.04 -7.47 0.88
C SER A 206 -0.76 -8.54 0.13
N ASP A 207 -1.80 -9.02 0.79
CA ASP A 207 -2.89 -9.75 0.13
C ASP A 207 -3.94 -8.75 -0.38
N ARG A 208 -4.21 -7.67 0.39
CA ARG A 208 -4.98 -6.49 -0.03
C ARG A 208 -4.31 -5.21 0.44
N ILE A 209 -4.53 -4.13 -0.32
CA ILE A 209 -4.08 -2.77 0.01
C ILE A 209 -5.30 -1.88 0.14
N ALA A 210 -5.40 -1.14 1.24
CA ALA A 210 -6.35 -0.05 1.42
C ALA A 210 -5.61 1.28 1.16
N VAL A 211 -5.90 1.93 0.04
CA VAL A 211 -5.32 3.24 -0.31
C VAL A 211 -6.11 4.32 0.38
N MET A 212 -5.46 5.05 1.29
CA MET A 212 -6.06 6.11 2.10
C MET A 212 -5.61 7.50 1.64
N LYS A 213 -6.55 8.44 1.62
CA LYS A 213 -6.30 9.88 1.41
C LYS A 213 -7.29 10.70 2.23
N ASP A 214 -6.83 11.76 2.86
CA ASP A 214 -7.65 12.76 3.59
C ASP A 214 -8.67 12.16 4.58
N GLY A 215 -8.30 11.04 5.22
CA GLY A 215 -9.09 10.37 6.24
C GLY A 215 -10.09 9.33 5.72
N ILE A 216 -10.15 9.09 4.42
CA ILE A 216 -11.03 8.09 3.79
C ILE A 216 -10.21 7.01 3.08
N ILE A 217 -10.83 5.85 2.88
CA ILE A 217 -10.30 4.80 1.99
C ILE A 217 -10.87 5.03 0.59
N LEU A 218 -9.99 5.23 -0.40
CA LEU A 218 -10.37 5.43 -1.78
C LEU A 218 -10.58 4.12 -2.53
N GLN A 219 -9.72 3.13 -2.26
CA GLN A 219 -9.80 1.81 -2.88
C GLN A 219 -9.23 0.75 -1.95
N ILE A 220 -9.87 -0.41 -1.89
CA ILE A 220 -9.33 -1.63 -1.23
C ILE A 220 -9.40 -2.75 -2.24
N ASP A 221 -8.23 -3.32 -2.58
CA ASP A 221 -8.17 -4.45 -3.48
C ASP A 221 -6.82 -5.18 -3.38
N LYS A 222 -6.66 -6.25 -4.17
CA LYS A 222 -5.38 -6.92 -4.38
C LYS A 222 -4.36 -5.96 -5.02
N PRO A 223 -3.06 -6.12 -4.76
CA PRO A 223 -2.03 -5.27 -5.36
C PRO A 223 -2.15 -5.12 -6.89
N SER A 224 -2.40 -6.21 -7.62
CA SER A 224 -2.57 -6.17 -9.07
C SER A 224 -3.78 -5.32 -9.49
N GLU A 225 -4.92 -5.43 -8.81
CA GLU A 225 -6.12 -4.64 -9.14
C GLU A 225 -5.92 -3.14 -8.84
N ILE A 226 -5.26 -2.82 -7.71
CA ILE A 226 -4.90 -1.43 -7.38
C ILE A 226 -3.99 -0.82 -8.45
N TYR A 227 -3.05 -1.61 -8.98
CA TYR A 227 -2.12 -1.16 -10.02
C TYR A 227 -2.78 -1.06 -11.40
N ASP A 228 -3.44 -2.14 -11.83
CA ASP A 228 -3.98 -2.29 -13.18
C ASP A 228 -5.35 -1.59 -13.37
N ARG A 229 -6.12 -1.40 -12.28
CA ARG A 229 -7.49 -0.86 -12.31
C ARG A 229 -7.74 0.17 -11.21
N PRO A 230 -6.99 1.28 -11.20
CA PRO A 230 -7.25 2.35 -10.25
C PRO A 230 -8.65 2.93 -10.46
N ASN A 231 -9.41 3.10 -9.37
CA ASN A 231 -10.79 3.59 -9.42
C ASN A 231 -10.91 5.11 -9.49
N CYS A 232 -9.82 5.85 -9.19
CA CYS A 232 -9.80 7.30 -9.24
C CYS A 232 -8.42 7.82 -9.66
N ARG A 233 -8.37 9.08 -10.06
CA ARG A 233 -7.16 9.76 -10.50
C ARG A 233 -6.05 9.72 -9.45
N PHE A 234 -6.40 9.90 -8.17
CA PHE A 234 -5.40 9.85 -7.10
C PHE A 234 -4.72 8.48 -7.02
N VAL A 235 -5.47 7.38 -7.03
CA VAL A 235 -4.89 6.03 -6.97
C VAL A 235 -4.02 5.77 -8.20
N ALA A 236 -4.45 6.19 -9.40
CA ALA A 236 -3.69 6.04 -10.63
C ALA A 236 -2.34 6.77 -10.59
N ASP A 237 -2.30 7.97 -10.01
CA ASP A 237 -1.10 8.81 -9.90
C ASP A 237 -0.22 8.41 -8.71
N PHE A 238 -0.84 8.02 -7.60
CA PHE A 238 -0.14 7.66 -6.37
C PHE A 238 0.53 6.29 -6.45
N ILE A 239 -0.07 5.30 -7.14
CA ILE A 239 0.45 3.94 -7.25
C ILE A 239 1.21 3.77 -8.57
N GLY A 240 2.53 3.71 -8.48
CA GLY A 240 3.39 3.63 -9.67
C GLY A 240 3.40 4.90 -10.50
N GLU A 241 3.91 4.80 -11.73
CA GLU A 241 3.96 5.93 -12.67
C GLU A 241 2.89 5.76 -13.74
N SER A 242 2.10 6.81 -13.98
CA SER A 242 1.03 6.81 -14.98
C SER A 242 1.06 8.07 -15.82
N ASN A 243 0.70 7.91 -17.11
CA ASN A 243 0.33 9.01 -17.96
C ASN A 243 -1.19 9.22 -17.85
N ILE A 244 -1.61 10.36 -17.34
CA ILE A 244 -3.04 10.66 -17.20
C ILE A 244 -3.40 11.74 -18.23
N MET A 245 -4.31 11.42 -19.15
CA MET A 245 -4.76 12.30 -20.22
C MET A 245 -6.25 12.55 -20.07
N GLY A 246 -6.66 13.81 -20.16
CA GLY A 246 -8.06 14.15 -20.12
C GLY A 246 -8.67 14.21 -21.52
N GLY A 247 -9.94 13.82 -21.64
CA GLY A 247 -10.68 13.92 -22.90
C GLY A 247 -12.18 13.72 -22.71
N THR A 248 -12.92 13.85 -23.80
CA THR A 248 -14.38 13.68 -23.84
C THR A 248 -14.73 12.45 -24.67
N ILE A 249 -15.63 11.61 -24.22
CA ILE A 249 -16.07 10.41 -24.92
C ILE A 249 -16.89 10.81 -26.17
N THR A 250 -16.42 10.44 -27.34
CA THR A 250 -17.07 10.74 -28.63
C THR A 250 -17.79 9.54 -29.22
N LYS A 251 -17.42 8.30 -28.83
CA LYS A 251 -18.06 7.07 -29.31
C LYS A 251 -17.98 5.97 -28.29
N ILE A 252 -19.02 5.11 -28.24
CA ILE A 252 -19.09 3.91 -27.38
C ILE A 252 -19.50 2.72 -28.25
N GLU A 253 -18.67 1.67 -28.30
CA GLU A 253 -18.93 0.42 -29.01
C GLU A 253 -18.70 -0.78 -28.06
N GLY A 254 -19.75 -1.20 -27.39
CA GLY A 254 -19.65 -2.22 -26.33
C GLY A 254 -18.86 -1.70 -25.14
N ASP A 255 -17.70 -2.29 -24.85
CA ASP A 255 -16.75 -1.85 -23.83
C ASP A 255 -15.66 -0.90 -24.34
N LEU A 256 -15.61 -0.68 -25.66
CA LEU A 256 -14.62 0.20 -26.29
C LEU A 256 -15.12 1.63 -26.32
N LEU A 257 -14.34 2.53 -25.73
CA LEU A 257 -14.58 3.97 -25.69
C LEU A 257 -13.60 4.67 -26.63
N THR A 258 -14.08 5.53 -27.52
CA THR A 258 -13.25 6.49 -28.26
C THR A 258 -13.36 7.83 -27.55
N VAL A 259 -12.21 8.44 -27.29
CA VAL A 259 -12.08 9.65 -26.49
C VAL A 259 -11.30 10.69 -27.25
N SER A 260 -11.90 11.87 -27.45
CA SER A 260 -11.23 13.04 -28.05
C SER A 260 -10.38 13.73 -26.98
N THR A 261 -9.08 13.77 -27.20
CA THR A 261 -8.11 14.49 -26.37
C THR A 261 -7.52 15.68 -27.14
N PRO A 262 -6.82 16.61 -26.48
CA PRO A 262 -6.09 17.69 -27.18
C PRO A 262 -5.05 17.21 -28.20
N ASP A 263 -4.58 15.96 -28.06
CA ASP A 263 -3.55 15.34 -28.91
C ASP A 263 -4.12 14.33 -29.94
N GLY A 264 -5.45 14.31 -30.13
CA GLY A 264 -6.14 13.44 -31.07
C GLY A 264 -7.10 12.44 -30.39
N GLU A 265 -7.73 11.61 -31.21
CA GLU A 265 -8.61 10.55 -30.72
C GLU A 265 -7.79 9.35 -30.23
N VAL A 266 -8.19 8.81 -29.07
CA VAL A 266 -7.56 7.62 -28.47
C VAL A 266 -8.65 6.63 -28.05
N GLN A 267 -8.24 5.39 -27.78
CA GLN A 267 -9.16 4.33 -27.37
C GLN A 267 -8.79 3.75 -26.00
N THR A 268 -9.82 3.44 -25.24
CA THR A 268 -9.72 2.77 -23.94
C THR A 268 -10.89 1.82 -23.74
N LYS A 269 -10.79 0.87 -22.81
CA LYS A 269 -11.90 -0.03 -22.46
C LYS A 269 -12.47 0.31 -21.10
N GLY A 270 -13.81 0.42 -21.05
CA GLY A 270 -14.52 0.67 -19.80
C GLY A 270 -16.00 0.45 -19.93
N THR A 271 -16.65 0.26 -18.78
CA THR A 271 -18.11 0.11 -18.65
C THR A 271 -18.65 1.21 -17.74
N ALA A 272 -19.95 1.49 -17.83
CA ALA A 272 -20.62 2.51 -17.00
C ALA A 272 -20.20 3.98 -17.31
N PHE A 273 -19.83 4.26 -18.56
CA PHE A 273 -19.57 5.61 -19.08
C PHE A 273 -20.65 6.03 -20.06
N VAL A 274 -20.84 7.35 -20.23
CA VAL A 274 -21.84 7.91 -21.14
C VAL A 274 -21.19 8.76 -22.25
N LEU A 275 -21.87 8.84 -23.38
CA LEU A 275 -21.42 9.66 -24.52
C LEU A 275 -21.39 11.15 -24.11
N GLY A 276 -20.31 11.84 -24.44
CA GLY A 276 -20.10 13.25 -24.08
C GLY A 276 -19.55 13.46 -22.68
N GLU A 277 -19.27 12.41 -21.93
CA GLU A 277 -18.66 12.50 -20.60
C GLU A 277 -17.18 12.89 -20.69
N ASP A 278 -16.77 13.81 -19.81
CA ASP A 278 -15.36 14.15 -19.60
C ASP A 278 -14.71 13.18 -18.64
N ILE A 279 -13.66 12.49 -19.09
CA ILE A 279 -12.93 11.49 -18.32
C ILE A 279 -11.44 11.76 -18.31
N ASP A 280 -10.74 11.14 -17.37
CA ASP A 280 -9.30 10.95 -17.42
C ASP A 280 -8.99 9.52 -17.91
N ILE A 281 -7.98 9.37 -18.76
CA ILE A 281 -7.45 8.07 -19.20
C ILE A 281 -6.10 7.90 -18.54
N SER A 282 -5.92 6.85 -17.77
CA SER A 282 -4.64 6.47 -17.17
C SER A 282 -3.98 5.37 -17.98
N VAL A 283 -2.71 5.58 -18.39
CA VAL A 283 -1.87 4.59 -19.06
C VAL A 283 -0.57 4.46 -18.30
N ARG A 284 -0.21 3.25 -17.88
CA ARG A 284 1.08 3.00 -17.22
C ARG A 284 2.22 3.26 -18.20
N THR A 285 3.34 3.74 -17.67
CA THR A 285 4.49 4.13 -18.49
C THR A 285 5.07 2.98 -19.32
N GLU A 286 4.99 1.75 -18.82
CA GLU A 286 5.43 0.52 -19.48
C GLU A 286 4.46 -0.01 -20.54
N TYR A 287 3.22 0.50 -20.59
CA TYR A 287 2.23 0.13 -21.62
C TYR A 287 2.17 1.11 -22.77
N LEU A 288 2.78 2.28 -22.62
CA LEU A 288 2.88 3.26 -23.69
C LEU A 288 3.97 2.86 -24.68
N GLN A 289 3.59 2.60 -25.92
CA GLN A 289 4.48 2.20 -27.01
C GLN A 289 4.94 3.44 -27.79
N CYS A 290 6.20 3.43 -28.19
CA CYS A 290 6.85 4.49 -28.96
C CYS A 290 7.30 3.91 -30.29
N ASN A 291 6.75 4.42 -31.40
CA ASN A 291 7.02 3.93 -32.73
C ASN A 291 7.49 5.08 -33.64
N SER A 292 8.37 4.79 -34.60
CA SER A 292 8.80 5.75 -35.62
C SER A 292 7.73 6.04 -36.70
N GLU A 293 6.79 5.09 -36.88
CA GLU A 293 5.65 5.18 -37.79
C GLU A 293 4.34 4.92 -37.06
N PRO A 294 3.18 5.42 -37.55
CA PRO A 294 1.90 5.17 -36.94
C PRO A 294 1.56 3.68 -36.93
N GLU A 295 1.18 3.16 -35.77
CA GLU A 295 0.76 1.76 -35.58
C GLU A 295 -0.57 1.67 -34.80
N GLY A 296 -1.37 0.62 -35.09
CA GLY A 296 -2.60 0.33 -34.35
C GLY A 296 -3.80 1.17 -34.77
N SER A 297 -4.80 1.28 -33.90
CA SER A 297 -6.08 1.93 -34.19
C SER A 297 -6.10 3.44 -33.95
N PHE A 298 -5.12 3.98 -33.24
CA PHE A 298 -4.93 5.40 -32.95
C PHE A 298 -3.47 5.71 -32.66
N ASN A 299 -3.08 6.96 -32.83
CA ASN A 299 -1.72 7.41 -32.57
C ASN A 299 -1.73 8.85 -32.06
N ILE A 300 -0.90 9.12 -31.06
CA ILE A 300 -0.59 10.46 -30.58
C ILE A 300 0.79 10.85 -31.12
N LYS A 301 0.87 11.97 -31.83
CA LYS A 301 2.14 12.50 -32.30
C LYS A 301 2.87 13.20 -31.16
N ALA A 302 4.16 12.90 -31.02
CA ALA A 302 4.98 13.46 -29.95
C ALA A 302 6.44 13.63 -30.43
N ARG A 303 7.25 14.33 -29.64
CA ARG A 303 8.68 14.49 -29.85
C ARG A 303 9.44 14.01 -28.63
N ILE A 304 10.49 13.22 -28.82
CA ILE A 304 11.39 12.78 -27.77
C ILE A 304 12.11 13.99 -27.19
N ARG A 305 12.02 14.17 -25.87
CA ARG A 305 12.71 15.22 -25.15
C ARG A 305 14.06 14.75 -24.61
N ASP A 306 14.06 13.66 -23.85
CA ASP A 306 15.26 13.10 -23.22
C ASP A 306 15.11 11.61 -22.89
N PHE A 307 16.26 10.98 -22.62
CA PHE A 307 16.37 9.61 -22.09
C PHE A 307 17.07 9.63 -20.74
N THR A 308 16.52 8.95 -19.75
CA THR A 308 17.14 8.77 -18.43
C THR A 308 17.34 7.30 -18.13
N ASN A 309 18.60 6.87 -18.04
CA ASN A 309 18.92 5.49 -17.64
C ASN A 309 18.93 5.34 -16.12
N MET A 310 17.98 4.56 -15.57
CA MET A 310 17.84 4.25 -14.14
C MET A 310 18.54 2.94 -13.74
N GLY A 311 19.33 2.35 -14.63
CA GLY A 311 20.02 1.07 -14.43
C GLY A 311 19.19 -0.15 -14.82
N THR A 312 18.00 -0.31 -14.25
CA THR A 312 17.09 -1.43 -14.57
C THR A 312 16.02 -1.07 -15.59
N VAL A 313 15.76 0.22 -15.77
CA VAL A 313 14.71 0.76 -16.67
C VAL A 313 15.25 2.04 -17.31
N ILE A 314 14.93 2.22 -18.56
CA ILE A 314 15.17 3.48 -19.30
C ILE A 314 13.86 4.23 -19.35
N LYS A 315 13.88 5.48 -18.89
CA LYS A 315 12.73 6.38 -18.97
C LYS A 315 12.94 7.33 -20.12
N THR A 316 11.97 7.39 -21.03
CA THR A 316 11.92 8.34 -22.14
C THR A 316 10.84 9.37 -21.84
N SER A 317 11.22 10.64 -21.79
CA SER A 317 10.27 11.76 -21.70
C SER A 317 9.95 12.25 -23.11
N VAL A 318 8.68 12.43 -23.40
CA VAL A 318 8.19 12.90 -24.69
C VAL A 318 7.21 14.05 -24.50
N ILE A 319 7.16 14.97 -25.48
CA ILE A 319 6.24 16.11 -25.49
C ILE A 319 5.28 15.94 -26.66
N THR A 320 3.98 15.96 -26.37
CA THR A 320 2.92 15.89 -27.39
C THR A 320 2.75 17.24 -28.11
N GLU A 321 1.93 17.28 -29.18
CA GLU A 321 1.61 18.51 -29.90
C GLU A 321 0.90 19.57 -29.04
N SER A 322 0.11 19.13 -28.06
CA SER A 322 -0.52 20.03 -27.07
C SER A 322 0.45 20.59 -26.02
N GLY A 323 1.71 20.13 -26.03
CA GLY A 323 2.72 20.50 -25.03
C GLY A 323 2.70 19.64 -23.77
N LYS A 324 1.92 18.55 -23.73
CA LYS A 324 1.87 17.66 -22.58
C LYS A 324 3.08 16.75 -22.54
N GLU A 325 3.70 16.63 -21.36
CA GLU A 325 4.76 15.66 -21.11
C GLU A 325 4.15 14.28 -20.79
N LEU A 326 4.61 13.25 -21.51
CA LEU A 326 4.32 11.85 -21.23
C LEU A 326 5.63 11.09 -21.01
N ARG A 327 5.55 9.96 -20.31
CA ARG A 327 6.71 9.13 -19.95
C ARG A 327 6.52 7.71 -20.41
N ILE A 328 7.60 7.12 -20.90
CA ILE A 328 7.67 5.73 -21.33
C ILE A 328 8.74 5.05 -20.49
N SER A 329 8.47 3.82 -20.04
CA SER A 329 9.43 2.99 -19.31
C SER A 329 9.70 1.72 -20.11
N ALA A 330 10.98 1.46 -20.45
CA ALA A 330 11.40 0.28 -21.19
C ALA A 330 12.61 -0.38 -20.51
N PHE A 331 12.77 -1.70 -20.68
CA PHE A 331 13.95 -2.41 -20.15
C PHE A 331 15.20 -2.20 -21.00
N GLU A 332 15.01 -1.91 -22.29
CA GLU A 332 16.09 -1.69 -23.26
C GLU A 332 15.82 -0.38 -24.02
N GLN A 333 16.89 0.29 -24.38
CA GLN A 333 16.81 1.48 -25.24
C GLN A 333 16.72 1.03 -26.69
N ASP A 334 15.75 1.56 -27.40
CA ASP A 334 15.74 1.45 -28.87
C ASP A 334 16.78 2.42 -29.40
N GLU A 335 17.90 1.88 -29.91
CA GLU A 335 19.03 2.66 -30.46
C GLU A 335 18.66 3.45 -31.71
N SER A 336 17.53 3.14 -32.35
CA SER A 336 17.02 3.88 -33.49
C SER A 336 16.37 5.21 -33.16
N LEU A 337 16.02 5.41 -31.86
CA LEU A 337 15.36 6.61 -31.35
C LEU A 337 16.37 7.64 -30.85
N GLN A 338 16.16 8.91 -31.20
CA GLN A 338 17.03 10.03 -30.85
C GLN A 338 16.27 11.19 -30.22
N GLU A 339 16.93 11.98 -29.38
CA GLU A 339 16.37 13.22 -28.84
C GLU A 339 15.96 14.18 -29.99
N GLY A 340 14.81 14.82 -29.84
CA GLY A 340 14.22 15.71 -30.82
C GLY A 340 13.48 15.00 -31.96
N GLN A 341 13.55 13.67 -32.08
CA GLN A 341 12.85 12.90 -33.09
C GLN A 341 11.34 12.94 -32.91
N GLU A 342 10.60 13.04 -34.00
CA GLU A 342 9.15 12.84 -34.03
C GLU A 342 8.84 11.34 -33.97
N ILE A 343 7.83 11.00 -33.17
CA ILE A 343 7.39 9.64 -32.91
C ILE A 343 5.88 9.59 -32.79
N TYR A 344 5.37 8.38 -32.81
CA TYR A 344 3.95 8.07 -32.60
C TYR A 344 3.77 7.21 -31.36
N LEU A 345 2.87 7.63 -30.47
CA LEU A 345 2.54 6.92 -29.24
C LEU A 345 1.23 6.17 -29.41
N SER A 346 1.21 4.94 -28.95
CA SER A 346 0.01 4.11 -28.91
C SER A 346 0.01 3.18 -27.71
N TRP A 347 -1.11 2.57 -27.41
CA TRP A 347 -1.25 1.50 -26.43
C TRP A 347 -2.41 0.58 -26.81
N LYS A 348 -2.45 -0.60 -26.22
CA LYS A 348 -3.63 -1.48 -26.36
C LYS A 348 -4.77 -0.94 -25.51
N PRO A 349 -6.01 -0.77 -26.02
CA PRO A 349 -7.13 -0.19 -25.25
C PRO A 349 -7.39 -0.85 -23.90
N GLU A 350 -7.13 -2.16 -23.76
CA GLU A 350 -7.24 -2.91 -22.49
C GLU A 350 -6.14 -2.62 -21.47
N LYS A 351 -5.10 -1.86 -21.86
CA LYS A 351 -3.96 -1.45 -21.02
C LYS A 351 -4.09 -0.01 -20.52
N SER A 352 -5.18 0.63 -20.82
CA SER A 352 -5.56 1.95 -20.28
C SER A 352 -6.83 1.84 -19.44
N VAL A 353 -6.97 2.73 -18.47
CA VAL A 353 -8.10 2.77 -17.55
C VAL A 353 -8.81 4.11 -17.67
N PRO A 354 -10.08 4.13 -18.09
CA PRO A 354 -10.89 5.33 -18.02
C PRO A 354 -11.33 5.58 -16.58
N ILE A 355 -11.22 6.82 -16.15
CA ILE A 355 -11.50 7.26 -14.79
C ILE A 355 -12.50 8.42 -14.88
N HIS A 356 -13.62 8.32 -14.14
CA HIS A 356 -14.52 9.44 -13.99
C HIS A 356 -13.81 10.66 -13.41
N ARG A 357 -13.99 11.82 -14.00
CA ARG A 357 -13.51 13.04 -13.37
C ARG A 357 -14.38 13.36 -12.17
N GLU A 358 -13.78 13.51 -11.01
CA GLU A 358 -14.46 14.10 -9.86
C GLU A 358 -14.97 15.47 -10.30
N GLN A 359 -16.28 15.68 -10.21
CA GLN A 359 -16.84 17.02 -10.36
C GLN A 359 -16.16 17.87 -9.30
N LYS A 360 -15.42 18.91 -9.69
CA LYS A 360 -14.96 19.92 -8.74
C LYS A 360 -16.20 20.36 -7.97
N GLU A 361 -16.25 20.06 -6.67
CA GLU A 361 -17.16 20.79 -5.80
C GLU A 361 -16.87 22.26 -6.09
N ALA A 362 -17.85 22.92 -6.68
CA ALA A 362 -17.78 24.36 -6.90
C ALA A 362 -17.60 24.99 -5.53
N ASP A 363 -16.48 25.70 -5.37
CA ASP A 363 -16.16 26.48 -4.18
C ASP A 363 -17.41 27.23 -3.74
N ALA A 364 -17.98 26.80 -2.60
CA ALA A 364 -19.06 27.49 -1.91
C ALA A 364 -18.53 28.13 -0.63
#